data_6820c14061f0718d7ec47391815a03b9
#
_entry.id   6820c14061f0718d7ec47391815a03b9
#
_cell.length_a   1.000
_cell.length_b   1.000
_cell.length_c   1.000
_cell.angle_alpha   90.00
_cell.angle_beta   90.00
_cell.angle_gamma   90.00
#
_symmetry.space_group_name_H-M   'P 1'
#
loop_
_entity.id
_entity.type
_entity.pdbx_description
1 polymer ?
#
loop_
_entity_poly.entity_id
_entity_poly.type
_entity_poly.pdbx_seq_one_letter_code
_entity_poly.pdbx_strand_id
1 'polypeptide(L)'
;MMRWLVSGLAVLLAAPLSAQVAPIPDFADPRLQTVDYRETGPIRLVAFPGAALTLVVMPGDRIARAVVSDGAAFRVAIVGDNDSLKIEPLVAGASAQMTLETSQRQYEFLLETGEGLAAAYVVRLVDRAEPEEELAFDLMARDIVGTYRLSGKRALRPSGISDDGERTYLEWGKYQSLPAVFGVGPTGGEEVVDGYMRDGIFVIDRVYPELVFRIDKDQAKAKRREELGG
;
A
#
# COMPACT_ATOMS: atom_id res chain seq x y z
N MET A 1 -57.91 16.32 37.34
CA MET A 1 -56.75 15.43 37.45
C MET A 1 -56.03 15.37 36.09
N MET A 2 -54.96 16.14 35.92
CA MET A 2 -54.27 16.30 34.67
C MET A 2 -52.87 15.66 34.81
N ARG A 3 -52.63 14.52 34.13
CA ARG A 3 -51.38 13.76 34.19
C ARG A 3 -50.46 14.27 33.08
N TRP A 4 -49.37 14.89 33.50
CA TRP A 4 -48.28 15.30 32.59
C TRP A 4 -47.38 14.11 32.26
N LEU A 5 -47.36 13.73 31.02
CA LEU A 5 -46.36 12.78 30.48
C LEU A 5 -45.08 13.54 30.13
N VAL A 6 -44.04 13.36 30.91
CA VAL A 6 -42.70 13.80 30.58
C VAL A 6 -42.06 12.77 29.65
N SER A 7 -42.00 13.08 28.36
CA SER A 7 -41.20 12.30 27.38
C SER A 7 -39.74 12.66 27.53
N GLY A 8 -38.97 11.76 28.14
CA GLY A 8 -37.51 11.88 28.19
C GLY A 8 -36.89 11.60 26.80
N LEU A 9 -36.32 12.60 26.18
CA LEU A 9 -35.52 12.49 24.95
C LEU A 9 -34.14 11.92 25.32
N ALA A 10 -33.88 10.65 25.04
CA ALA A 10 -32.57 10.03 25.18
C ALA A 10 -31.68 10.50 24.00
N VAL A 11 -30.76 11.39 24.28
CA VAL A 11 -29.70 11.78 23.32
C VAL A 11 -28.66 10.68 23.31
N LEU A 12 -28.67 9.85 22.26
CA LEU A 12 -27.57 8.94 21.96
C LEU A 12 -26.35 9.76 21.51
N LEU A 13 -25.38 9.91 22.40
CA LEU A 13 -24.05 10.39 22.07
C LEU A 13 -23.35 9.33 21.20
N ALA A 14 -23.35 9.53 19.89
CA ALA A 14 -22.49 8.77 18.99
C ALA A 14 -21.03 9.18 19.27
N ALA A 15 -20.28 8.29 19.93
CA ALA A 15 -18.83 8.45 20.03
C ALA A 15 -18.23 8.42 18.60
N PRO A 16 -17.28 9.32 18.27
CA PRO A 16 -16.61 9.25 16.99
C PRO A 16 -15.87 7.91 16.90
N LEU A 17 -16.20 7.09 15.89
CA LEU A 17 -15.35 5.97 15.50
C LEU A 17 -14.05 6.56 15.00
N SER A 18 -12.98 6.48 15.78
CA SER A 18 -11.64 6.78 15.29
C SER A 18 -11.36 5.83 14.13
N ALA A 19 -11.09 6.39 12.94
CA ALA A 19 -10.73 5.59 11.79
C ALA A 19 -9.42 4.85 12.11
N GLN A 20 -9.47 3.52 12.06
CA GLN A 20 -8.30 2.67 12.23
C GLN A 20 -7.50 2.67 10.93
N VAL A 21 -6.21 2.82 11.04
CA VAL A 21 -5.28 2.72 9.92
C VAL A 21 -4.91 1.25 9.71
N ALA A 22 -5.13 0.72 8.52
CA ALA A 22 -4.72 -0.63 8.15
C ALA A 22 -3.45 -0.59 7.31
N PRO A 23 -2.43 -1.43 7.61
CA PRO A 23 -1.27 -1.60 6.75
C PRO A 23 -1.68 -2.06 5.35
N ILE A 24 -0.92 -1.65 4.34
CA ILE A 24 -1.15 -2.00 2.94
C ILE A 24 -0.31 -3.23 2.61
N PRO A 25 -0.93 -4.32 2.15
CA PRO A 25 -0.20 -5.52 1.72
C PRO A 25 0.67 -5.25 0.48
N ASP A 26 1.85 -5.88 0.45
CA ASP A 26 2.69 -5.93 -0.74
C ASP A 26 2.02 -6.79 -1.82
N PHE A 27 2.26 -6.44 -3.08
CA PHE A 27 1.63 -7.14 -4.21
C PHE A 27 2.18 -8.56 -4.40
N ALA A 28 3.49 -8.74 -4.18
CA ALA A 28 4.15 -10.04 -4.39
C ALA A 28 3.91 -10.99 -3.21
N ASP A 29 3.88 -10.47 -1.98
CA ASP A 29 3.56 -11.22 -0.77
C ASP A 29 2.68 -10.40 0.19
N PRO A 30 1.37 -10.68 0.26
CA PRO A 30 0.45 -9.95 1.13
C PRO A 30 0.78 -10.01 2.63
N ARG A 31 1.68 -10.90 3.05
CA ARG A 31 2.15 -11.02 4.43
C ARG A 31 3.24 -10.03 4.79
N LEU A 32 3.82 -9.39 3.78
CA LEU A 32 4.69 -8.22 3.91
C LEU A 32 3.82 -6.99 3.71
N GLN A 33 3.75 -6.13 4.70
CA GLN A 33 2.85 -4.97 4.68
C GLN A 33 3.61 -3.71 5.04
N THR A 34 3.10 -2.57 4.60
CA THR A 34 3.65 -1.25 4.92
C THR A 34 2.56 -0.33 5.47
N VAL A 35 2.94 0.59 6.32
CA VAL A 35 2.05 1.66 6.80
C VAL A 35 2.82 2.97 6.88
N ASP A 36 2.20 4.06 6.43
CA ASP A 36 2.79 5.39 6.56
C ASP A 36 2.81 5.82 8.03
N TYR A 37 3.97 6.23 8.51
CA TYR A 37 4.13 6.68 9.89
C TYR A 37 3.36 7.97 10.21
N ARG A 38 2.94 8.72 9.20
CA ARG A 38 2.20 9.97 9.35
C ARG A 38 0.70 9.79 9.52
N GLU A 39 0.21 8.56 9.31
CA GLU A 39 -1.19 8.27 9.53
C GLU A 39 -1.60 8.58 10.98
N THR A 40 -2.71 9.30 11.12
CA THR A 40 -3.24 9.69 12.42
C THR A 40 -4.29 8.69 12.88
N GLY A 41 -4.02 8.04 14.00
CA GLY A 41 -4.93 7.06 14.61
C GLY A 41 -4.22 5.74 14.93
N PRO A 42 -4.90 4.85 15.66
CA PRO A 42 -4.32 3.56 16.00
C PRO A 42 -4.14 2.69 14.77
N ILE A 43 -2.93 2.18 14.59
CA ILE A 43 -2.57 1.28 13.49
C ILE A 43 -3.01 -0.14 13.86
N ARG A 44 -3.86 -0.74 13.02
CA ARG A 44 -4.34 -2.10 13.24
C ARG A 44 -3.33 -3.12 12.72
N LEU A 45 -2.78 -3.94 13.60
CA LEU A 45 -1.86 -5.04 13.26
C LEU A 45 -2.55 -6.38 13.51
N VAL A 46 -2.62 -7.21 12.48
CA VAL A 46 -3.18 -8.56 12.58
C VAL A 46 -2.06 -9.60 12.48
N ALA A 47 -1.89 -10.39 13.53
CA ALA A 47 -0.91 -11.45 13.59
C ALA A 47 -1.57 -12.83 13.41
N PHE A 48 -0.89 -13.76 12.74
CA PHE A 48 -1.36 -15.15 12.64
C PHE A 48 -1.30 -15.85 14.00
N PRO A 49 -2.33 -16.63 14.38
CA PRO A 49 -2.25 -17.48 15.55
C PRO A 49 -1.03 -18.43 15.48
N GLY A 50 -0.19 -18.43 16.51
CA GLY A 50 0.98 -19.28 16.56
C GLY A 50 2.19 -18.83 15.72
N ALA A 51 2.12 -17.68 15.07
CA ALA A 51 3.24 -17.08 14.35
C ALA A 51 3.53 -15.67 14.85
N ALA A 52 4.80 -15.27 14.86
CA ALA A 52 5.19 -13.92 15.24
C ALA A 52 5.03 -12.96 14.07
N LEU A 53 4.56 -11.75 14.37
CA LEU A 53 4.62 -10.59 13.50
C LEU A 53 5.83 -9.74 13.89
N THR A 54 6.61 -9.30 12.91
CA THR A 54 7.71 -8.36 13.11
C THR A 54 7.29 -6.97 12.64
N LEU A 55 7.27 -6.00 13.54
CA LEU A 55 7.09 -4.58 13.22
C LEU A 55 8.48 -3.95 13.11
N VAL A 56 8.80 -3.36 11.97
CA VAL A 56 10.05 -2.64 11.70
C VAL A 56 9.78 -1.14 11.74
N VAL A 57 10.52 -0.40 12.56
CA VAL A 57 10.40 1.06 12.62
C VAL A 57 11.15 1.74 11.48
N MET A 58 10.98 3.04 11.37
CA MET A 58 11.63 3.85 10.33
C MET A 58 13.16 3.71 10.36
N PRO A 59 13.83 3.73 9.20
CA PRO A 59 15.30 3.78 9.16
C PRO A 59 15.85 4.93 10.00
N GLY A 60 16.80 4.61 10.87
CA GLY A 60 17.41 5.57 11.79
C GLY A 60 16.64 5.84 13.09
N ASP A 61 15.42 5.33 13.24
CA ASP A 61 14.68 5.37 14.49
C ASP A 61 15.05 4.18 15.38
N ARG A 62 14.82 4.29 16.69
CA ARG A 62 15.13 3.24 17.67
C ARG A 62 14.01 3.12 18.68
N ILE A 63 13.60 1.90 18.95
CA ILE A 63 12.57 1.61 19.94
C ILE A 63 13.15 1.79 21.34
N ALA A 64 12.55 2.68 22.09
CA ALA A 64 12.88 2.91 23.49
C ALA A 64 12.03 2.05 24.42
N ARG A 65 10.73 1.86 24.08
CA ARG A 65 9.78 1.15 24.92
C ARG A 65 8.59 0.64 24.12
N ALA A 66 8.10 -0.54 24.47
CA ALA A 66 6.85 -1.09 24.00
C ALA A 66 6.00 -1.55 25.19
N VAL A 67 4.73 -1.15 25.23
CA VAL A 67 3.78 -1.51 26.30
C VAL A 67 2.53 -2.06 25.66
N VAL A 68 2.14 -3.27 26.02
CA VAL A 68 0.90 -3.92 25.60
C VAL A 68 -0.08 -3.95 26.76
N SER A 69 -1.36 -3.70 26.50
CA SER A 69 -2.41 -3.67 27.51
C SER A 69 -2.75 -5.05 28.07
N ASP A 70 -2.54 -6.12 27.28
CA ASP A 70 -2.76 -7.52 27.68
C ASP A 70 -1.55 -8.39 27.37
N GLY A 71 -0.64 -8.51 28.35
CA GLY A 71 0.57 -9.34 28.26
C GLY A 71 0.28 -10.84 28.37
N ALA A 72 -0.93 -11.25 28.72
CA ALA A 72 -1.34 -12.65 28.67
C ALA A 72 -1.77 -13.07 27.27
N ALA A 73 -2.31 -12.14 26.47
CA ALA A 73 -2.73 -12.38 25.10
C ALA A 73 -1.62 -12.17 24.06
N PHE A 74 -0.72 -11.24 24.30
CA PHE A 74 0.40 -10.91 23.39
C PHE A 74 1.71 -10.76 24.15
N ARG A 75 2.77 -11.37 23.62
CA ARG A 75 4.13 -11.13 24.06
C ARG A 75 4.84 -10.22 23.06
N VAL A 76 5.48 -9.16 23.54
CA VAL A 76 6.26 -8.24 22.72
C VAL A 76 7.72 -8.24 23.18
N ALA A 77 8.65 -8.20 22.23
CA ALA A 77 10.07 -8.15 22.49
C ALA A 77 10.79 -7.26 21.46
N ILE A 78 11.59 -6.33 21.94
CA ILE A 78 12.46 -5.51 21.09
C ILE A 78 13.60 -6.41 20.59
N VAL A 79 13.86 -6.40 19.28
CA VAL A 79 14.85 -7.22 18.61
C VAL A 79 15.72 -6.39 17.66
N GLY A 80 16.77 -7.00 17.13
CA GLY A 80 17.75 -6.30 16.30
C GLY A 80 18.50 -5.22 17.08
N ASP A 81 18.86 -4.15 16.41
CA ASP A 81 19.49 -2.97 17.00
C ASP A 81 18.45 -1.98 17.55
N ASN A 82 17.40 -2.47 18.19
CA ASN A 82 16.21 -1.73 18.63
C ASN A 82 15.43 -1.07 17.47
N ASP A 83 15.53 -1.63 16.28
CA ASP A 83 14.82 -1.17 15.07
C ASP A 83 13.59 -2.02 14.74
N SER A 84 13.37 -3.08 15.49
CA SER A 84 12.28 -4.02 15.24
C SER A 84 11.64 -4.51 16.54
N LEU A 85 10.33 -4.77 16.48
CA LEU A 85 9.55 -5.34 17.57
C LEU A 85 8.94 -6.66 17.11
N LYS A 86 9.22 -7.73 17.83
CA LYS A 86 8.58 -9.03 17.65
C LYS A 86 7.29 -9.08 18.48
N ILE A 87 6.18 -9.42 17.88
CA ILE A 87 4.85 -9.53 18.48
C ILE A 87 4.37 -10.96 18.32
N GLU A 88 4.24 -11.69 19.42
CA GLU A 88 3.78 -13.08 19.44
C GLU A 88 2.38 -13.15 20.05
N PRO A 89 1.34 -13.52 19.26
CA PRO A 89 0.04 -13.79 19.81
C PRO A 89 0.06 -15.11 20.59
N LEU A 90 -0.41 -15.09 21.82
CA LEU A 90 -0.45 -16.24 22.72
C LEU A 90 -1.85 -16.89 22.75
N VAL A 91 -2.88 -16.10 22.41
CA VAL A 91 -4.28 -16.51 22.44
C VAL A 91 -4.95 -16.20 21.10
N ALA A 92 -5.61 -17.18 20.52
CA ALA A 92 -6.39 -16.98 19.30
C ALA A 92 -7.65 -16.11 19.58
N GLY A 93 -8.00 -15.23 18.62
CA GLY A 93 -9.15 -14.32 18.76
C GLY A 93 -8.94 -13.19 19.76
N ALA A 94 -7.70 -12.97 20.22
CA ALA A 94 -7.38 -11.90 21.16
C ALA A 94 -7.25 -10.54 20.47
N SER A 95 -7.47 -9.48 21.24
CA SER A 95 -7.23 -8.10 20.85
C SER A 95 -6.61 -7.34 22.04
N ALA A 96 -5.62 -6.49 21.77
CA ALA A 96 -4.96 -5.64 22.77
C ALA A 96 -4.52 -4.33 22.18
N GLN A 97 -4.42 -3.29 22.99
CA GLN A 97 -3.78 -2.04 22.62
C GLN A 97 -2.28 -2.12 22.91
N MET A 98 -1.46 -1.50 22.07
CA MET A 98 -0.03 -1.38 22.29
C MET A 98 0.43 0.05 22.00
N THR A 99 1.24 0.57 22.91
CA THR A 99 1.96 1.84 22.71
C THR A 99 3.43 1.53 22.46
N LEU A 100 3.99 2.11 21.42
CA LEU A 100 5.39 2.03 21.03
C LEU A 100 6.03 3.41 21.11
N GLU A 101 7.01 3.58 21.95
CA GLU A 101 7.83 4.77 22.07
C GLU A 101 9.16 4.54 21.34
N THR A 102 9.49 5.43 20.43
CA THR A 102 10.77 5.42 19.71
C THR A 102 11.59 6.65 20.04
N SER A 103 12.80 6.74 19.51
CA SER A 103 13.68 7.90 19.71
C SER A 103 13.09 9.21 19.15
N GLN A 104 12.14 9.11 18.19
CA GLN A 104 11.60 10.28 17.51
C GLN A 104 10.12 10.54 17.80
N ARG A 105 9.31 9.48 18.08
CA ARG A 105 7.85 9.59 18.21
C ARG A 105 7.21 8.45 18.98
N GLN A 106 5.92 8.59 19.22
CA GLN A 106 5.07 7.57 19.81
C GLN A 106 4.04 7.10 18.79
N TYR A 107 3.77 5.79 18.79
CA TYR A 107 2.75 5.15 17.97
C TYR A 107 1.75 4.39 18.82
N GLU A 108 0.51 4.35 18.36
CA GLU A 108 -0.54 3.54 18.95
C GLU A 108 -0.97 2.44 17.99
N PHE A 109 -1.07 1.22 18.50
CA PHE A 109 -1.46 0.05 17.73
C PHE A 109 -2.64 -0.65 18.36
N LEU A 110 -3.50 -1.22 17.52
CA LEU A 110 -4.46 -2.24 17.90
C LEU A 110 -3.93 -3.58 17.38
N LEU A 111 -3.57 -4.45 18.31
CA LEU A 111 -3.12 -5.81 18.00
C LEU A 111 -4.33 -6.74 17.96
N GLU A 112 -4.42 -7.56 16.93
CA GLU A 112 -5.45 -8.59 16.78
C GLU A 112 -4.83 -9.89 16.30
N THR A 113 -5.45 -11.01 16.65
CA THR A 113 -5.14 -12.29 16.03
C THR A 113 -6.14 -12.58 14.93
N GLY A 114 -5.66 -13.01 13.77
CA GLY A 114 -6.52 -13.29 12.63
C GLY A 114 -5.81 -14.08 11.54
N GLU A 115 -6.58 -14.39 10.51
CA GLU A 115 -6.12 -15.15 9.35
C GLU A 115 -6.43 -14.37 8.06
N GLY A 116 -5.97 -14.89 6.93
CA GLY A 116 -6.21 -14.29 5.62
C GLY A 116 -5.26 -13.15 5.28
N LEU A 117 -5.68 -12.29 4.33
CA LEU A 117 -4.83 -11.24 3.75
C LEU A 117 -4.54 -10.07 4.71
N ALA A 118 -5.35 -9.91 5.76
CA ALA A 118 -5.10 -8.88 6.77
C ALA A 118 -3.97 -9.24 7.73
N ALA A 119 -3.66 -10.54 7.88
CA ALA A 119 -2.62 -11.01 8.78
C ALA A 119 -1.24 -10.92 8.12
N ALA A 120 -0.27 -10.40 8.86
CA ALA A 120 1.08 -10.14 8.38
C ALA A 120 2.14 -10.93 9.15
N TYR A 121 3.27 -11.19 8.52
CA TYR A 121 4.51 -11.62 9.17
C TYR A 121 5.46 -10.44 9.41
N VAL A 122 5.43 -9.46 8.49
CA VAL A 122 6.24 -8.25 8.64
C VAL A 122 5.39 -7.03 8.30
N VAL A 123 5.42 -6.03 9.16
CA VAL A 123 4.89 -4.69 8.89
C VAL A 123 6.02 -3.69 9.03
N ARG A 124 6.21 -2.83 8.02
CA ARG A 124 7.20 -1.76 8.04
C ARG A 124 6.53 -0.41 8.16
N LEU A 125 7.00 0.40 9.10
CA LEU A 125 6.71 1.82 9.09
C LEU A 125 7.56 2.47 8.00
N VAL A 126 6.93 3.22 7.12
CA VAL A 126 7.59 3.90 6.00
C VAL A 126 7.25 5.38 6.02
N ASP A 127 8.14 6.20 5.52
CA ASP A 127 7.81 7.55 5.15
C ASP A 127 7.32 7.52 3.70
N ARG A 128 6.03 7.58 3.55
CA ARG A 128 5.44 7.96 2.28
C ARG A 128 5.39 9.49 2.23
N ALA A 129 6.57 10.15 2.28
CA ALA A 129 6.67 11.53 1.88
C ALA A 129 6.01 11.65 0.52
N GLU A 130 4.81 12.16 0.53
CA GLU A 130 3.91 12.37 -0.59
C GLU A 130 4.38 11.77 -1.93
N PRO A 131 4.05 10.49 -2.22
CA PRO A 131 4.38 9.92 -3.53
C PRO A 131 3.76 10.75 -4.67
N GLU A 132 2.65 11.45 -4.37
CA GLU A 132 1.95 12.24 -5.39
C GLU A 132 2.66 13.55 -5.75
N GLU A 133 3.31 14.26 -4.81
CA GLU A 133 4.05 15.48 -5.16
C GLU A 133 5.44 15.20 -5.71
N GLU A 134 6.17 14.23 -5.16
CA GLU A 134 7.49 13.87 -5.69
C GLU A 134 7.37 13.12 -7.02
N LEU A 135 6.34 12.28 -7.20
CA LEU A 135 6.03 11.63 -8.47
C LEU A 135 5.48 12.61 -9.50
N ALA A 136 4.56 13.50 -9.10
CA ALA A 136 4.08 14.56 -9.97
C ALA A 136 5.21 15.52 -10.35
N PHE A 137 6.14 15.81 -9.43
CA PHE A 137 7.32 16.61 -9.71
C PHE A 137 8.33 15.86 -10.59
N ASP A 138 8.58 14.57 -10.33
CA ASP A 138 9.50 13.74 -11.13
C ASP A 138 8.91 13.41 -12.52
N LEU A 139 7.57 13.24 -12.62
CA LEU A 139 6.87 13.11 -13.90
C LEU A 139 6.73 14.45 -14.65
N MET A 140 6.59 15.58 -13.94
CA MET A 140 6.58 16.92 -14.54
C MET A 140 7.98 17.43 -14.88
N ALA A 141 9.02 16.95 -14.17
CA ALA A 141 10.42 17.28 -14.45
C ALA A 141 11.03 16.41 -15.56
N ARG A 142 10.33 15.37 -16.03
CA ARG A 142 10.79 14.55 -17.15
C ARG A 142 10.34 15.15 -18.46
N ASP A 143 11.26 15.25 -19.39
CA ASP A 143 10.93 15.53 -20.78
C ASP A 143 10.12 14.34 -21.32
N ILE A 144 8.79 14.50 -21.41
CA ILE A 144 7.93 13.51 -22.07
C ILE A 144 8.28 13.53 -23.57
N VAL A 145 8.89 12.45 -24.02
CA VAL A 145 9.35 12.30 -25.41
C VAL A 145 8.30 11.60 -26.27
N GLY A 146 7.55 10.67 -25.68
CA GLY A 146 6.56 9.89 -26.40
C GLY A 146 5.19 9.86 -25.75
N THR A 147 4.16 9.96 -26.60
CA THR A 147 2.76 9.77 -26.25
C THR A 147 2.21 8.50 -26.89
N TYR A 148 1.09 7.97 -26.36
CA TYR A 148 0.55 6.69 -26.80
C TYR A 148 -0.93 6.79 -27.20
N ARG A 149 -1.28 6.07 -28.28
CA ARG A 149 -2.68 5.84 -28.65
C ARG A 149 -3.16 4.54 -28.03
N LEU A 150 -4.16 4.62 -27.15
CA LEU A 150 -4.79 3.47 -26.54
C LEU A 150 -5.93 2.91 -27.38
N SER A 151 -6.03 1.57 -27.48
CA SER A 151 -7.09 0.85 -28.19
C SER A 151 -7.45 -0.44 -27.48
N GLY A 152 -8.51 -1.16 -27.93
CA GLY A 152 -8.94 -2.42 -27.32
C GLY A 152 -9.82 -2.23 -26.08
N LYS A 153 -9.85 -3.20 -25.16
CA LYS A 153 -10.77 -3.22 -24.03
C LYS A 153 -10.44 -2.13 -23.00
N ARG A 154 -11.41 -1.25 -22.75
CA ARG A 154 -11.22 -0.07 -21.89
C ARG A 154 -10.74 -0.43 -20.46
N ALA A 155 -11.25 -1.53 -19.90
CA ALA A 155 -10.92 -1.96 -18.55
C ALA A 155 -9.43 -2.38 -18.37
N LEU A 156 -8.70 -2.64 -19.46
CA LEU A 156 -7.28 -3.01 -19.44
C LEU A 156 -6.35 -1.87 -19.82
N ARG A 157 -6.90 -0.72 -20.22
CA ARG A 157 -6.06 0.42 -20.59
C ARG A 157 -5.52 1.09 -19.34
N PRO A 158 -4.22 1.44 -19.31
CA PRO A 158 -3.71 2.30 -18.25
C PRO A 158 -4.42 3.64 -18.24
N SER A 159 -4.54 4.26 -17.07
CA SER A 159 -5.06 5.61 -16.90
C SER A 159 -4.10 6.68 -17.42
N GLY A 160 -2.79 6.41 -17.32
CA GLY A 160 -1.69 7.21 -17.86
C GLY A 160 -0.63 6.33 -18.51
N ILE A 161 -0.03 6.82 -19.60
CA ILE A 161 1.13 6.21 -20.26
C ILE A 161 1.96 7.28 -20.95
N SER A 162 3.26 7.28 -20.67
CA SER A 162 4.26 8.18 -21.27
C SER A 162 5.63 7.50 -21.32
N ASP A 163 6.57 8.09 -22.04
CA ASP A 163 7.98 7.71 -21.98
C ASP A 163 8.90 8.95 -22.00
N ASP A 164 10.12 8.77 -21.51
CA ASP A 164 11.19 9.76 -21.54
C ASP A 164 12.25 9.48 -22.64
N GLY A 165 11.94 8.55 -23.53
CA GLY A 165 12.85 8.09 -24.58
C GLY A 165 13.73 6.91 -24.17
N GLU A 166 13.88 6.63 -22.87
CA GLU A 166 14.63 5.49 -22.31
C GLU A 166 13.70 4.50 -21.61
N ARG A 167 12.73 5.01 -20.85
CA ARG A 167 11.79 4.24 -20.02
C ARG A 167 10.36 4.55 -20.36
N THR A 168 9.49 3.57 -20.15
CA THR A 168 8.04 3.74 -20.27
C THR A 168 7.39 3.69 -18.89
N TYR A 169 6.44 4.58 -18.64
CA TYR A 169 5.73 4.76 -17.39
C TYR A 169 4.25 4.50 -17.60
N LEU A 170 3.67 3.58 -16.81
CA LEU A 170 2.29 3.15 -16.90
C LEU A 170 1.58 3.35 -15.57
N GLU A 171 0.45 4.01 -15.59
CA GLU A 171 -0.40 4.21 -14.42
C GLU A 171 -1.70 3.44 -14.57
N TRP A 172 -2.19 2.82 -13.51
CA TRP A 172 -3.50 2.22 -13.44
C TRP A 172 -4.32 2.80 -12.30
N GLY A 173 -5.63 2.83 -12.48
CA GLY A 173 -6.53 3.27 -11.42
C GLY A 173 -6.41 2.38 -10.18
N LYS A 174 -6.51 2.96 -8.99
CA LYS A 174 -6.36 2.30 -7.67
C LYS A 174 -7.11 0.97 -7.51
N TYR A 175 -8.23 0.80 -8.23
CA TYR A 175 -9.09 -0.40 -8.15
C TYR A 175 -9.13 -1.17 -9.47
N GLN A 176 -8.23 -0.85 -10.40
CA GLN A 176 -8.15 -1.52 -11.69
C GLN A 176 -7.28 -2.76 -11.58
N SER A 177 -7.75 -3.90 -12.12
CA SER A 177 -6.94 -5.10 -12.22
C SER A 177 -5.74 -4.86 -13.14
N LEU A 178 -4.55 -5.19 -12.66
CA LEU A 178 -3.32 -5.04 -13.44
C LEU A 178 -3.24 -6.14 -14.51
N PRO A 179 -3.15 -5.79 -15.79
CA PRO A 179 -2.95 -6.75 -16.87
C PRO A 179 -1.49 -7.22 -16.96
N ALA A 180 -1.29 -8.38 -17.54
CA ALA A 180 0.04 -8.75 -18.04
C ALA A 180 0.45 -7.80 -19.18
N VAL A 181 1.68 -7.30 -19.12
CA VAL A 181 2.21 -6.34 -20.09
C VAL A 181 3.22 -7.03 -21.01
N PHE A 182 3.04 -6.85 -22.31
CA PHE A 182 3.95 -7.37 -23.33
C PHE A 182 4.42 -6.20 -24.21
N GLY A 183 5.70 -6.23 -24.57
CA GLY A 183 6.28 -5.32 -25.55
C GLY A 183 6.26 -5.93 -26.94
N VAL A 184 5.98 -5.15 -27.96
CA VAL A 184 6.13 -5.57 -29.35
C VAL A 184 7.41 -4.97 -29.89
N GLY A 185 8.37 -5.85 -30.19
CA GLY A 185 9.67 -5.44 -30.74
C GLY A 185 9.57 -4.95 -32.20
N PRO A 186 10.66 -4.44 -32.76
CA PRO A 186 10.70 -3.92 -34.15
C PRO A 186 10.33 -4.98 -35.20
N THR A 187 10.52 -6.25 -34.91
CA THR A 187 10.19 -7.38 -35.79
C THR A 187 8.73 -7.85 -35.65
N GLY A 188 7.93 -7.22 -34.80
CA GLY A 188 6.54 -7.58 -34.54
C GLY A 188 6.33 -8.74 -33.58
N GLY A 189 7.38 -9.30 -32.99
CA GLY A 189 7.29 -10.32 -31.93
C GLY A 189 6.88 -9.71 -30.60
N GLU A 190 5.96 -10.39 -29.89
CA GLU A 190 5.61 -10.03 -28.51
C GLU A 190 6.62 -10.66 -27.55
N GLU A 191 7.12 -9.87 -26.60
CA GLU A 191 7.98 -10.32 -25.52
C GLU A 191 7.41 -9.87 -24.18
N VAL A 192 7.65 -10.63 -23.12
CA VAL A 192 7.29 -10.20 -21.77
C VAL A 192 8.18 -9.02 -21.39
N VAL A 193 7.59 -7.93 -20.92
CA VAL A 193 8.36 -6.77 -20.50
C VAL A 193 9.00 -7.04 -19.14
N ASP A 194 10.24 -6.62 -18.98
CA ASP A 194 10.89 -6.49 -17.70
C ASP A 194 10.53 -5.13 -17.12
N GLY A 195 9.77 -5.13 -16.03
CA GLY A 195 9.27 -3.92 -15.40
C GLY A 195 8.99 -4.13 -13.93
N TYR A 196 8.96 -3.03 -13.19
CA TYR A 196 8.73 -3.03 -11.75
C TYR A 196 7.77 -1.92 -11.33
N MET A 197 7.11 -2.14 -10.19
CA MET A 197 6.25 -1.10 -9.58
C MET A 197 7.09 -0.18 -8.72
N ARG A 198 6.98 1.11 -8.97
CA ARG A 198 7.54 2.17 -8.13
C ARG A 198 6.45 3.21 -7.89
N ASP A 199 6.07 3.36 -6.63
CA ASP A 199 5.10 4.38 -6.18
C ASP A 199 3.75 4.39 -6.94
N GLY A 200 3.24 3.21 -7.28
CA GLY A 200 1.98 3.04 -8.01
C GLY A 200 2.11 3.15 -9.53
N ILE A 201 3.31 3.43 -10.06
CA ILE A 201 3.64 3.45 -11.48
C ILE A 201 4.40 2.20 -11.86
N PHE A 202 3.98 1.54 -12.92
CA PHE A 202 4.75 0.45 -13.51
C PHE A 202 5.77 1.02 -14.48
N VAL A 203 7.04 0.81 -14.16
CA VAL A 203 8.19 1.32 -14.94
C VAL A 203 8.77 0.18 -15.76
N ILE A 204 8.94 0.42 -17.05
CA ILE A 204 9.62 -0.49 -17.98
C ILE A 204 10.92 0.20 -18.39
N ASP A 205 12.07 -0.42 -18.14
CA ASP A 205 13.39 0.13 -18.45
C ASP A 205 13.70 0.08 -19.96
N ARG A 206 12.67 0.29 -20.77
CA ARG A 206 12.75 0.31 -22.23
C ARG A 206 11.52 1.00 -22.84
N VAL A 207 11.70 1.59 -24.03
CA VAL A 207 10.59 2.10 -24.85
C VAL A 207 10.26 1.12 -25.96
N TYR A 208 8.97 0.76 -26.05
CA TYR A 208 8.45 -0.12 -27.10
C TYR A 208 7.58 0.66 -28.07
N PRO A 209 7.63 0.34 -29.39
CA PRO A 209 6.72 0.91 -30.37
C PRO A 209 5.25 0.63 -30.10
N GLU A 210 4.98 -0.54 -29.52
CA GLU A 210 3.64 -0.97 -29.11
C GLU A 210 3.73 -1.80 -27.84
N LEU A 211 2.80 -1.55 -26.91
CA LEU A 211 2.58 -2.38 -25.73
C LEU A 211 1.22 -3.07 -25.83
N VAL A 212 1.15 -4.30 -25.31
CA VAL A 212 -0.06 -5.13 -25.29
C VAL A 212 -0.39 -5.48 -23.84
N PHE A 213 -1.62 -5.26 -23.43
CA PHE A 213 -2.15 -5.53 -22.09
C PHE A 213 -3.13 -6.68 -22.15
N ARG A 214 -2.98 -7.72 -21.33
CA ARG A 214 -3.85 -8.91 -21.35
C ARG A 214 -4.28 -9.35 -19.97
N ILE A 215 -5.57 -9.70 -19.89
CA ILE A 215 -6.14 -10.51 -18.80
C ILE A 215 -7.03 -11.55 -19.48
N ASP A 216 -6.74 -12.82 -19.26
CA ASP A 216 -7.45 -13.95 -19.90
C ASP A 216 -7.54 -13.82 -21.42
N LYS A 217 -8.74 -13.62 -21.96
CA LYS A 217 -9.03 -13.44 -23.38
C LYS A 217 -9.12 -11.98 -23.84
N ASP A 218 -9.11 -11.07 -22.86
CA ASP A 218 -9.27 -9.64 -23.12
C ASP A 218 -7.91 -9.00 -23.41
N GLN A 219 -7.92 -8.04 -24.33
CA GLN A 219 -6.71 -7.35 -24.77
C GLN A 219 -6.96 -5.85 -24.95
N ALA A 220 -5.96 -5.06 -24.57
CA ALA A 220 -5.80 -3.68 -24.97
C ALA A 220 -4.41 -3.43 -25.52
N LYS A 221 -4.21 -2.31 -26.22
CA LYS A 221 -2.93 -1.94 -26.84
C LYS A 221 -2.65 -0.47 -26.65
N ALA A 222 -1.36 -0.15 -26.51
CA ALA A 222 -0.83 1.21 -26.54
C ALA A 222 0.21 1.31 -27.65
N LYS A 223 -0.06 2.12 -28.69
CA LYS A 223 0.88 2.36 -29.78
C LYS A 223 1.52 3.72 -29.60
N ARG A 224 2.86 3.74 -29.57
CA ARG A 224 3.66 4.95 -29.42
C ARG A 224 3.44 5.88 -30.61
N ARG A 225 3.34 7.16 -30.31
CA ARG A 225 3.37 8.26 -31.28
C ARG A 225 4.64 9.06 -30.98
N GLU A 226 5.47 9.25 -31.98
CA GLU A 226 6.54 10.22 -31.87
C GLU A 226 5.89 11.62 -32.02
N GLU A 227 6.11 12.51 -31.06
CA GLU A 227 5.86 13.90 -31.30
C GLU A 227 6.92 14.37 -32.31
N LEU A 228 6.46 14.69 -33.51
CA LEU A 228 7.26 15.44 -34.44
C LEU A 228 7.52 16.79 -33.78
N GLY A 229 8.75 16.96 -33.25
CA GLY A 229 9.20 18.24 -32.77
C GLY A 229 9.01 19.28 -33.87
N GLY A 230 8.19 20.28 -33.56
CA GLY A 230 8.02 21.46 -34.37
C GLY A 230 9.10 22.50 -34.07
#